data_af5ab29828b0e300c51fc87eca2f5b98
#
_entry.id   af5ab29828b0e300c51fc87eca2f5b98
#
_cell.length_a   1.000
_cell.length_b   1.000
_cell.length_c   1.000
_cell.angle_alpha   90.00
_cell.angle_beta   90.00
_cell.angle_gamma   90.00
#
_symmetry.space_group_name_H-M   'P 1'
#
loop_
_entity.id
_entity.type
_entity.pdbx_description
1 polymer ?
#
loop_
_entity_poly.entity_id
_entity_poly.type
_entity_poly.pdbx_seq_one_letter_code
_entity_poly.pdbx_strand_id
1 'polypeptide(L)'
;MEILLVRYSEIGLKGRPVRRRFEAQLKENIMSMLAYDNVEAIVTNGEARLYVEAEDLDKAAESISRVFGVASVSKTFIVGASMEEICEAAAEYSKEILKPGQSFVVRARREGTHPYTSMDVGREAGSAIFMAHDENVKVDLHNPDVTIFIEIRNNKSYIFSKYIPGPGGLPLGSQGKVIAHVNNNRGVLSAWMMMKRGCRVYVTGKADMTLLKRYDPNLRGVSAKDDLSGILGKVLGISVNELDTPGTLDTVPVFYPTVGMTDAQVEDALSKL
;
A
#
# COMPACT_ATOMS: atom_id res chain seq x y z
N MET A 1 -22.44 0.94 4.84
CA MET A 1 -21.51 -0.17 5.18
C MET A 1 -20.09 0.32 4.96
N GLU A 2 -19.18 0.01 5.88
CA GLU A 2 -17.76 0.39 5.73
C GLU A 2 -16.90 -0.78 5.28
N ILE A 3 -15.91 -0.51 4.45
CA ILE A 3 -14.87 -1.46 4.02
C ILE A 3 -13.54 -0.74 3.81
N LEU A 4 -12.46 -1.50 3.63
CA LEU A 4 -11.20 -0.95 3.15
C LEU A 4 -11.11 -1.02 1.63
N LEU A 5 -10.74 0.10 1.04
CA LEU A 5 -10.38 0.21 -0.37
C LEU A 5 -8.85 0.19 -0.49
N VAL A 6 -8.31 -0.90 -1.05
CA VAL A 6 -6.86 -1.10 -1.22
C VAL A 6 -6.45 -0.79 -2.65
N ARG A 7 -5.49 0.12 -2.81
CA ARG A 7 -4.96 0.58 -4.10
C ARG A 7 -3.56 0.05 -4.30
N TYR A 8 -3.27 -0.30 -5.54
CA TYR A 8 -1.91 -0.61 -6.02
C TYR A 8 -1.58 0.28 -7.23
N SER A 9 -0.30 0.52 -7.49
CA SER A 9 0.14 1.38 -8.59
C SER A 9 0.83 0.62 -9.71
N GLU A 10 1.99 0.03 -9.45
CA GLU A 10 2.84 -0.62 -10.46
C GLU A 10 2.19 -1.82 -11.15
N ILE A 11 1.31 -2.54 -10.44
CA ILE A 11 0.54 -3.66 -10.98
C ILE A 11 -0.38 -3.20 -12.10
N GLY A 12 -0.98 -2.01 -11.96
CA GLY A 12 -1.90 -1.43 -12.94
C GLY A 12 -1.27 -1.16 -14.31
N LEU A 13 0.06 -0.99 -14.36
CA LEU A 13 0.81 -0.72 -15.60
C LEU A 13 1.14 -2.00 -16.39
N LYS A 14 0.84 -3.19 -15.85
CA LYS A 14 1.14 -4.47 -16.50
C LYS A 14 0.02 -4.92 -17.44
N GLY A 15 0.40 -5.68 -18.47
CA GLY A 15 -0.57 -6.34 -19.36
C GLY A 15 -1.49 -7.31 -18.59
N ARG A 16 -2.69 -7.58 -19.10
CA ARG A 16 -3.74 -8.35 -18.42
C ARG A 16 -3.29 -9.67 -17.77
N PRO A 17 -2.50 -10.57 -18.42
CA PRO A 17 -2.08 -11.82 -17.80
C PRO A 17 -1.17 -11.61 -16.59
N VAL A 18 -0.18 -10.70 -16.73
CA VAL A 18 0.77 -10.36 -15.66
C VAL A 18 0.04 -9.67 -14.50
N ARG A 19 -0.88 -8.75 -14.82
CA ARG A 19 -1.70 -8.06 -13.81
C ARG A 19 -2.48 -9.06 -12.97
N ARG A 20 -3.20 -10.01 -13.57
CA ARG A 20 -3.98 -11.02 -12.84
C ARG A 20 -3.11 -11.84 -11.89
N ARG A 21 -1.91 -12.25 -12.34
CA ARG A 21 -0.96 -12.97 -11.49
C ARG A 21 -0.50 -12.14 -10.31
N PHE A 22 -0.20 -10.86 -10.52
CA PHE A 22 0.25 -9.95 -9.46
C PHE A 22 -0.87 -9.59 -8.50
N GLU A 23 -2.09 -9.40 -8.98
CA GLU A 23 -3.28 -9.20 -8.15
C GLU A 23 -3.55 -10.41 -7.25
N ALA A 24 -3.44 -11.62 -7.80
CA ALA A 24 -3.57 -12.86 -7.02
C ALA A 24 -2.48 -12.95 -5.94
N GLN A 25 -1.21 -12.70 -6.30
CA GLN A 25 -0.11 -12.69 -5.34
C GLN A 25 -0.29 -11.60 -4.26
N LEU A 26 -0.75 -10.41 -4.64
CA LEU A 26 -1.03 -9.34 -3.68
C LEU A 26 -2.12 -9.74 -2.70
N LYS A 27 -3.21 -10.34 -3.20
CA LYS A 27 -4.29 -10.86 -2.36
C LYS A 27 -3.79 -11.89 -1.36
N GLU A 28 -2.98 -12.86 -1.81
CA GLU A 28 -2.37 -13.87 -0.92
C GLU A 28 -1.49 -13.24 0.16
N ASN A 29 -0.67 -12.25 -0.21
CA ASN A 29 0.18 -11.55 0.74
C ASN A 29 -0.62 -10.75 1.77
N ILE A 30 -1.71 -10.10 1.35
CA ILE A 30 -2.64 -9.41 2.26
C ILE A 30 -3.28 -10.40 3.23
N MET A 31 -3.82 -11.52 2.73
CA MET A 31 -4.42 -12.55 3.58
C MET A 31 -3.42 -13.13 4.57
N SER A 32 -2.18 -13.37 4.14
CA SER A 32 -1.11 -13.85 5.02
C SER A 32 -0.76 -12.85 6.13
N MET A 33 -0.72 -11.56 5.82
CA MET A 33 -0.46 -10.51 6.80
C MET A 33 -1.61 -10.36 7.80
N LEU A 34 -2.86 -10.37 7.32
CA LEU A 34 -4.06 -10.33 8.18
C LEU A 34 -4.10 -11.53 9.14
N ALA A 35 -3.81 -12.73 8.62
CA ALA A 35 -3.74 -13.93 9.45
C ALA A 35 -2.63 -13.86 10.51
N TYR A 36 -1.47 -13.31 10.16
CA TYR A 36 -0.37 -13.11 11.12
C TYR A 36 -0.76 -12.17 12.27
N ASP A 37 -1.51 -11.12 11.97
CA ASP A 37 -1.99 -10.16 12.96
C ASP A 37 -3.29 -10.60 13.66
N ASN A 38 -3.79 -11.80 13.38
CA ASN A 38 -5.06 -12.32 13.89
C ASN A 38 -6.24 -11.38 13.55
N VAL A 39 -6.37 -11.02 12.30
CA VAL A 39 -7.48 -10.24 11.75
C VAL A 39 -8.28 -11.13 10.80
N GLU A 40 -9.52 -11.42 11.16
CA GLU A 40 -10.45 -12.09 10.26
C GLU A 40 -10.99 -11.10 9.24
N ALA A 41 -10.86 -11.43 7.96
CA ALA A 41 -11.28 -10.55 6.88
C ALA A 41 -11.60 -11.31 5.58
N ILE A 42 -12.48 -10.71 4.79
CA ILE A 42 -12.79 -11.17 3.43
C ILE A 42 -12.14 -10.21 2.45
N VAL A 43 -11.26 -10.74 1.60
CA VAL A 43 -10.58 -9.96 0.56
C VAL A 43 -11.16 -10.31 -0.81
N THR A 44 -11.71 -9.32 -1.49
CA THR A 44 -12.31 -9.46 -2.83
C THR A 44 -11.59 -8.62 -3.87
N ASN A 45 -11.52 -9.14 -5.11
CA ASN A 45 -10.95 -8.41 -6.23
C ASN A 45 -12.02 -7.54 -6.89
N GLY A 46 -11.65 -6.32 -7.23
CA GLY A 46 -12.43 -5.44 -8.08
C GLY A 46 -11.64 -4.94 -9.28
N GLU A 47 -12.17 -4.00 -10.04
CA GLU A 47 -11.47 -3.39 -11.16
C GLU A 47 -10.35 -2.47 -10.66
N ALA A 48 -9.10 -2.95 -10.79
CA ALA A 48 -7.88 -2.28 -10.36
C ALA A 48 -7.86 -1.89 -8.87
N ARG A 49 -8.57 -2.63 -8.02
CA ARG A 49 -8.66 -2.45 -6.56
C ARG A 49 -8.83 -3.80 -5.87
N LEU A 50 -8.51 -3.83 -4.59
CA LEU A 50 -8.95 -4.89 -3.67
C LEU A 50 -9.86 -4.25 -2.62
N TYR A 51 -10.88 -4.98 -2.24
CA TYR A 51 -11.83 -4.60 -1.19
C TYR A 51 -11.68 -5.55 -0.03
N VAL A 52 -11.68 -5.01 1.19
CA VAL A 52 -11.51 -5.81 2.40
C VAL A 52 -12.62 -5.48 3.39
N GLU A 53 -13.33 -6.52 3.79
CA GLU A 53 -14.34 -6.49 4.84
C GLU A 53 -13.75 -7.16 6.08
N ALA A 54 -13.81 -6.50 7.22
CA ALA A 54 -13.31 -7.00 8.50
C ALA A 54 -14.15 -6.39 9.62
N GLU A 55 -14.18 -7.04 10.78
CA GLU A 55 -14.83 -6.50 11.98
C GLU A 55 -14.04 -5.28 12.50
N ASP A 56 -12.72 -5.38 12.57
CA ASP A 56 -11.81 -4.29 12.94
C ASP A 56 -11.10 -3.76 11.69
N LEU A 57 -11.69 -2.75 11.06
CA LEU A 57 -11.13 -2.12 9.85
C LEU A 57 -9.84 -1.34 10.13
N ASP A 58 -9.66 -0.78 11.31
CA ASP A 58 -8.49 0.00 11.63
C ASP A 58 -7.26 -0.92 11.79
N LYS A 59 -7.41 -2.03 12.50
CA LYS A 59 -6.38 -3.08 12.61
C LYS A 59 -6.07 -3.72 11.26
N ALA A 60 -7.11 -4.00 10.46
CA ALA A 60 -6.94 -4.51 9.10
C ALA A 60 -6.16 -3.54 8.22
N ALA A 61 -6.46 -2.23 8.29
CA ALA A 61 -5.78 -1.20 7.52
C ALA A 61 -4.29 -1.08 7.92
N GLU A 62 -3.98 -1.15 9.21
CA GLU A 62 -2.60 -1.18 9.70
C GLU A 62 -1.84 -2.39 9.15
N SER A 63 -2.42 -3.58 9.22
CA SER A 63 -1.82 -4.80 8.68
C SER A 63 -1.55 -4.69 7.17
N ILE A 64 -2.54 -4.26 6.40
CA ILE A 64 -2.45 -4.14 4.94
C ILE A 64 -1.47 -3.04 4.52
N SER A 65 -1.32 -1.97 5.32
CA SER A 65 -0.38 -0.88 5.05
C SER A 65 1.09 -1.31 5.07
N ARG A 66 1.41 -2.52 5.52
CA ARG A 66 2.77 -3.10 5.52
C ARG A 66 3.03 -4.05 4.36
N VAL A 67 2.03 -4.31 3.50
CA VAL A 67 2.14 -5.29 2.43
C VAL A 67 2.74 -4.66 1.17
N PHE A 68 3.85 -5.21 0.68
CA PHE A 68 4.46 -4.78 -0.59
C PHE A 68 3.50 -4.98 -1.76
N GLY A 69 3.42 -3.98 -2.62
CA GLY A 69 2.45 -3.88 -3.71
C GLY A 69 1.27 -2.97 -3.38
N VAL A 70 0.97 -2.74 -2.10
CA VAL A 70 -0.06 -1.79 -1.66
C VAL A 70 0.48 -0.36 -1.79
N ALA A 71 -0.22 0.48 -2.54
CA ALA A 71 0.08 1.90 -2.66
C ALA A 71 -0.58 2.71 -1.53
N SER A 72 -1.85 2.42 -1.26
CA SER A 72 -2.59 3.02 -0.14
C SER A 72 -3.82 2.20 0.24
N VAL A 73 -4.27 2.40 1.47
CA VAL A 73 -5.52 1.87 2.02
C VAL A 73 -6.39 3.04 2.45
N SER A 74 -7.70 2.94 2.28
CA SER A 74 -8.66 3.90 2.83
C SER A 74 -9.85 3.16 3.43
N LYS A 75 -10.25 3.55 4.64
CA LYS A 75 -11.53 3.16 5.22
C LYS A 75 -12.62 3.96 4.51
N THR A 76 -13.56 3.28 3.90
CA THR A 76 -14.53 3.91 3.01
C THR A 76 -15.94 3.57 3.41
N PHE A 77 -16.82 4.57 3.34
CA PHE A 77 -18.25 4.40 3.41
C PHE A 77 -18.80 4.14 2.01
N ILE A 78 -19.57 3.06 1.82
CA ILE A 78 -20.07 2.64 0.50
C ILE A 78 -21.55 2.98 0.38
N VAL A 79 -21.91 3.59 -0.76
CA VAL A 79 -23.28 3.85 -1.17
C VAL A 79 -23.48 3.57 -2.67
N GLY A 80 -24.69 3.73 -3.17
CA GLY A 80 -24.96 3.71 -4.59
C GLY A 80 -24.29 4.85 -5.35
N ALA A 81 -24.45 4.86 -6.67
CA ALA A 81 -23.85 5.86 -7.53
C ALA A 81 -24.85 6.91 -8.04
N SER A 82 -26.04 7.04 -7.44
CA SER A 82 -26.92 8.17 -7.73
C SER A 82 -26.40 9.44 -7.06
N MET A 83 -26.64 10.60 -7.65
CA MET A 83 -26.21 11.87 -7.07
C MET A 83 -26.83 12.09 -5.68
N GLU A 84 -28.08 11.69 -5.51
CA GLU A 84 -28.82 11.79 -4.25
C GLU A 84 -28.12 10.99 -3.14
N GLU A 85 -27.88 9.69 -3.37
CA GLU A 85 -27.19 8.80 -2.40
C GLU A 85 -25.77 9.31 -2.05
N ILE A 86 -25.06 9.85 -3.05
CA ILE A 86 -23.72 10.41 -2.85
C ILE A 86 -23.80 11.65 -1.95
N CYS A 87 -24.72 12.56 -2.20
CA CYS A 87 -24.86 13.80 -1.44
C CYS A 87 -25.30 13.53 0.01
N GLU A 88 -26.29 12.65 0.22
CA GLU A 88 -26.74 12.25 1.54
C GLU A 88 -25.61 11.60 2.35
N ALA A 89 -24.91 10.65 1.74
CA ALA A 89 -23.82 9.94 2.40
C ALA A 89 -22.61 10.85 2.68
N ALA A 90 -22.29 11.78 1.79
CA ALA A 90 -21.21 12.74 2.01
C ALA A 90 -21.54 13.72 3.15
N ALA A 91 -22.78 14.16 3.21
CA ALA A 91 -23.28 15.02 4.29
C ALA A 91 -23.20 14.28 5.64
N GLU A 92 -23.67 13.03 5.70
CA GLU A 92 -23.62 12.24 6.95
C GLU A 92 -22.19 11.94 7.37
N TYR A 93 -21.35 11.45 6.45
CA TYR A 93 -19.94 11.19 6.72
C TYR A 93 -19.18 12.43 7.22
N SER A 94 -19.53 13.61 6.67
CA SER A 94 -18.88 14.85 7.06
C SER A 94 -19.10 15.22 8.53
N LYS A 95 -20.23 14.84 9.14
CA LYS A 95 -20.55 15.13 10.56
C LYS A 95 -19.57 14.45 11.52
N GLU A 96 -18.99 13.33 11.12
CA GLU A 96 -18.01 12.58 11.93
C GLU A 96 -16.61 13.21 11.88
N ILE A 97 -16.27 13.90 10.78
CA ILE A 97 -14.89 14.31 10.50
C ILE A 97 -14.66 15.81 10.47
N LEU A 98 -15.70 16.62 10.21
CA LEU A 98 -15.63 18.08 10.19
C LEU A 98 -16.08 18.69 11.52
N LYS A 99 -15.29 19.64 12.01
CA LYS A 99 -15.62 20.42 13.20
C LYS A 99 -16.10 21.82 12.78
N PRO A 100 -16.95 22.47 13.60
CA PRO A 100 -17.36 23.85 13.36
C PRO A 100 -16.18 24.78 13.10
N GLY A 101 -16.30 25.62 12.08
CA GLY A 101 -15.28 26.59 11.69
C GLY A 101 -14.16 26.06 10.78
N GLN A 102 -14.05 24.75 10.58
CA GLN A 102 -13.06 24.17 9.66
C GLN A 102 -13.43 24.41 8.20
N SER A 103 -12.39 24.37 7.37
CA SER A 103 -12.52 24.40 5.92
C SER A 103 -12.45 22.99 5.32
N PHE A 104 -13.16 22.79 4.22
CA PHE A 104 -13.16 21.50 3.53
C PHE A 104 -13.18 21.64 2.01
N VAL A 105 -12.84 20.53 1.32
CA VAL A 105 -13.05 20.35 -0.12
C VAL A 105 -13.53 18.95 -0.41
N VAL A 106 -14.40 18.80 -1.42
CA VAL A 106 -14.75 17.50 -2.00
C VAL A 106 -13.92 17.28 -3.26
N ARG A 107 -13.23 16.14 -3.33
CA ARG A 107 -12.47 15.70 -4.51
C ARG A 107 -13.04 14.41 -5.05
N ALA A 108 -13.76 14.51 -6.15
CA ALA A 108 -14.40 13.36 -6.77
C ALA A 108 -13.56 12.79 -7.94
N ARG A 109 -13.54 11.46 -8.07
CA ARG A 109 -13.05 10.73 -9.24
C ARG A 109 -14.11 9.75 -9.69
N ARG A 110 -14.25 9.59 -11.00
CA ARG A 110 -15.29 8.77 -11.59
C ARG A 110 -14.68 7.82 -12.64
N GLU A 111 -15.08 6.57 -12.57
CA GLU A 111 -14.83 5.54 -13.58
C GLU A 111 -16.15 4.91 -14.01
N GLY A 112 -16.31 4.68 -15.30
CA GLY A 112 -17.57 4.22 -15.91
C GLY A 112 -18.39 5.37 -16.48
N THR A 113 -19.60 5.03 -16.95
CA THR A 113 -20.55 5.97 -17.59
C THR A 113 -21.63 6.37 -16.58
N HIS A 114 -21.76 7.67 -16.32
CA HIS A 114 -22.76 8.24 -15.40
C HIS A 114 -23.35 9.52 -16.00
N PRO A 115 -24.55 9.93 -15.61
CA PRO A 115 -25.21 11.14 -16.14
C PRO A 115 -24.62 12.43 -15.61
N TYR A 116 -23.58 12.40 -14.81
CA TYR A 116 -22.91 13.55 -14.18
C TYR A 116 -21.39 13.46 -14.33
N THR A 117 -20.68 14.56 -14.16
CA THR A 117 -19.22 14.64 -14.15
C THR A 117 -18.67 14.59 -12.72
N SER A 118 -17.33 14.36 -12.58
CA SER A 118 -16.67 14.46 -11.26
C SER A 118 -16.77 15.88 -10.67
N MET A 119 -16.84 16.91 -11.51
CA MET A 119 -17.03 18.29 -11.07
C MET A 119 -18.43 18.51 -10.49
N ASP A 120 -19.46 17.94 -11.12
CA ASP A 120 -20.82 17.99 -10.60
C ASP A 120 -20.93 17.33 -9.23
N VAL A 121 -20.32 16.12 -9.08
CA VAL A 121 -20.26 15.44 -7.78
C VAL A 121 -19.58 16.29 -6.72
N GLY A 122 -18.43 16.91 -7.06
CA GLY A 122 -17.71 17.78 -6.13
C GLY A 122 -18.55 18.99 -5.68
N ARG A 123 -19.30 19.59 -6.62
CA ARG A 123 -20.18 20.74 -6.34
C ARG A 123 -21.38 20.34 -5.50
N GLU A 124 -22.15 19.34 -5.93
CA GLU A 124 -23.39 18.93 -5.27
C GLU A 124 -23.14 18.34 -3.88
N ALA A 125 -22.18 17.43 -3.75
CA ALA A 125 -21.80 16.88 -2.45
C ALA A 125 -21.19 17.95 -1.53
N GLY A 126 -20.41 18.91 -2.08
CA GLY A 126 -19.91 20.05 -1.32
C GLY A 126 -21.03 20.94 -0.78
N SER A 127 -22.06 21.20 -1.60
CA SER A 127 -23.26 21.94 -1.18
C SER A 127 -24.03 21.20 -0.08
N ALA A 128 -24.24 19.89 -0.25
CA ALA A 128 -24.93 19.06 0.75
C ALA A 128 -24.20 19.04 2.11
N ILE A 129 -22.87 18.94 2.10
CA ILE A 129 -22.04 19.02 3.32
C ILE A 129 -22.19 20.40 3.98
N PHE A 130 -22.08 21.49 3.20
CA PHE A 130 -22.19 22.84 3.72
C PHE A 130 -23.53 23.08 4.42
N MET A 131 -24.62 22.65 3.80
CA MET A 131 -25.96 22.74 4.38
C MET A 131 -26.13 21.86 5.63
N ALA A 132 -25.54 20.65 5.64
CA ALA A 132 -25.62 19.74 6.79
C ALA A 132 -24.91 20.25 8.05
N HIS A 133 -24.05 21.25 7.92
CA HIS A 133 -23.34 21.92 9.02
C HIS A 133 -23.90 23.31 9.35
N ASP A 134 -25.13 23.62 8.96
CA ASP A 134 -25.79 24.92 9.18
C ASP A 134 -24.90 26.11 8.76
N GLU A 135 -24.18 25.94 7.64
CA GLU A 135 -23.22 26.93 7.10
C GLU A 135 -22.03 27.26 8.04
N ASN A 136 -21.81 26.47 9.08
CA ASN A 136 -20.76 26.69 10.07
C ASN A 136 -19.40 26.06 9.69
N VAL A 137 -19.20 25.72 8.42
CA VAL A 137 -17.96 25.26 7.81
C VAL A 137 -17.62 26.11 6.58
N LYS A 138 -16.41 26.03 6.07
CA LYS A 138 -15.97 26.86 4.92
C LYS A 138 -15.50 25.95 3.79
N VAL A 139 -15.75 26.35 2.55
CA VAL A 139 -15.17 25.67 1.38
C VAL A 139 -13.84 26.33 1.05
N ASP A 140 -12.76 25.54 1.04
CA ASP A 140 -11.43 25.99 0.57
C ASP A 140 -10.88 24.99 -0.45
N LEU A 141 -10.76 25.41 -1.70
CA LEU A 141 -10.30 24.57 -2.79
C LEU A 141 -8.77 24.36 -2.81
N HIS A 142 -8.01 25.18 -2.11
CA HIS A 142 -6.56 25.21 -2.17
C HIS A 142 -5.89 24.65 -0.91
N ASN A 143 -6.31 25.10 0.26
CA ASN A 143 -5.72 24.75 1.55
C ASN A 143 -6.79 24.32 2.58
N PRO A 144 -7.60 23.28 2.29
CA PRO A 144 -8.65 22.83 3.20
C PRO A 144 -8.06 22.14 4.43
N ASP A 145 -8.70 22.31 5.59
CA ASP A 145 -8.40 21.53 6.79
C ASP A 145 -8.74 20.04 6.59
N VAL A 146 -9.82 19.76 5.85
CA VAL A 146 -10.28 18.40 5.56
C VAL A 146 -10.57 18.22 4.08
N THR A 147 -10.06 17.15 3.49
CA THR A 147 -10.44 16.72 2.14
C THR A 147 -11.33 15.48 2.22
N ILE A 148 -12.52 15.56 1.62
CA ILE A 148 -13.43 14.42 1.47
C ILE A 148 -13.28 13.91 0.04
N PHE A 149 -12.88 12.66 -0.07
CA PHE A 149 -12.70 11.99 -1.36
C PHE A 149 -13.94 11.15 -1.69
N ILE A 150 -14.37 11.19 -2.95
CA ILE A 150 -15.46 10.38 -3.47
C ILE A 150 -14.95 9.64 -4.72
N GLU A 151 -14.74 8.33 -4.64
CA GLU A 151 -14.42 7.49 -5.80
C GLU A 151 -15.69 6.77 -6.27
N ILE A 152 -16.17 7.12 -7.49
CA ILE A 152 -17.32 6.47 -8.11
C ILE A 152 -16.79 5.42 -9.10
N ARG A 153 -17.27 4.17 -8.92
CA ARG A 153 -16.90 3.02 -9.75
C ARG A 153 -18.14 2.22 -10.08
N ASN A 154 -18.46 2.19 -11.37
CA ASN A 154 -19.68 1.55 -11.85
C ASN A 154 -20.93 2.05 -11.09
N ASN A 155 -21.58 1.19 -10.32
CA ASN A 155 -22.79 1.49 -9.56
C ASN A 155 -22.56 1.76 -8.07
N LYS A 156 -21.31 1.98 -7.64
CA LYS A 156 -20.95 2.24 -6.24
C LYS A 156 -20.10 3.49 -6.09
N SER A 157 -20.26 4.17 -4.97
CA SER A 157 -19.47 5.31 -4.54
C SER A 157 -18.81 5.00 -3.21
N TYR A 158 -17.54 5.39 -3.08
CA TYR A 158 -16.68 5.17 -1.92
C TYR A 158 -16.26 6.52 -1.37
N ILE A 159 -16.71 6.83 -0.16
CA ILE A 159 -16.48 8.11 0.51
C ILE A 159 -15.47 7.91 1.63
N PHE A 160 -14.44 8.73 1.69
CA PHE A 160 -13.37 8.64 2.68
C PHE A 160 -12.62 9.98 2.80
N SER A 161 -11.82 10.15 3.86
CA SER A 161 -11.03 11.37 4.10
C SER A 161 -9.52 11.12 4.18
N LYS A 162 -9.08 9.86 4.29
CA LYS A 162 -7.66 9.56 4.51
C LYS A 162 -7.15 8.49 3.54
N TYR A 163 -5.92 8.70 3.10
CA TYR A 163 -5.09 7.67 2.48
C TYR A 163 -4.04 7.21 3.49
N ILE A 164 -4.10 5.95 3.90
CA ILE A 164 -3.04 5.31 4.68
C ILE A 164 -2.01 4.79 3.67
N PRO A 165 -0.78 5.31 3.64
CA PRO A 165 0.20 4.89 2.65
C PRO A 165 0.67 3.46 2.91
N GLY A 166 0.88 2.70 1.82
CA GLY A 166 1.56 1.42 1.86
C GLY A 166 2.99 1.54 1.34
N PRO A 167 3.80 0.47 1.39
CA PRO A 167 5.20 0.49 0.97
C PRO A 167 5.35 0.61 -0.57
N GLY A 168 4.28 0.40 -1.33
CA GLY A 168 4.33 0.36 -2.80
C GLY A 168 5.14 -0.82 -3.32
N GLY A 169 5.73 -0.66 -4.50
CA GLY A 169 6.52 -1.70 -5.15
C GLY A 169 5.67 -2.81 -5.74
N LEU A 170 6.25 -4.01 -5.82
CA LEU A 170 5.62 -5.21 -6.38
C LEU A 170 5.26 -6.22 -5.28
N PRO A 171 4.23 -7.05 -5.48
CA PRO A 171 3.86 -8.08 -4.52
C PRO A 171 5.03 -9.01 -4.23
N LEU A 172 5.29 -9.26 -2.96
CA LEU A 172 6.36 -10.13 -2.50
C LEU A 172 6.22 -11.53 -3.12
N GLY A 173 7.31 -12.07 -3.67
CA GLY A 173 7.33 -13.34 -4.37
C GLY A 173 7.00 -13.27 -5.87
N SER A 174 6.58 -12.11 -6.40
CA SER A 174 6.23 -11.94 -7.82
C SER A 174 7.45 -11.92 -8.76
N GLN A 175 8.66 -11.67 -8.25
CA GLN A 175 9.91 -11.52 -9.03
C GLN A 175 10.98 -12.60 -8.72
N GLY A 176 10.56 -13.70 -8.10
CA GLY A 176 11.48 -14.80 -7.78
C GLY A 176 12.11 -14.70 -6.39
N LYS A 177 13.24 -15.41 -6.19
CA LYS A 177 13.88 -15.61 -4.90
C LYS A 177 15.30 -15.03 -4.89
N VAL A 178 15.72 -14.44 -3.77
CA VAL A 178 17.11 -14.01 -3.55
C VAL A 178 17.58 -14.40 -2.14
N ILE A 179 18.90 -14.51 -1.94
CA ILE A 179 19.51 -14.71 -0.62
C ILE A 179 20.15 -13.38 -0.20
N ALA A 180 19.67 -12.78 0.88
CA ALA A 180 20.26 -11.57 1.44
C ALA A 180 21.19 -11.87 2.61
N HIS A 181 22.39 -11.30 2.56
CA HIS A 181 23.36 -11.38 3.66
C HIS A 181 23.19 -10.20 4.58
N VAL A 182 22.59 -10.42 5.76
CA VAL A 182 22.11 -9.38 6.67
C VAL A 182 22.96 -9.41 7.95
N ASN A 183 24.05 -8.64 7.97
CA ASN A 183 24.95 -8.54 9.11
C ASN A 183 24.91 -7.18 9.83
N ASN A 184 24.34 -6.16 9.19
CA ASN A 184 24.26 -4.79 9.65
C ASN A 184 23.03 -4.09 9.07
N ASN A 185 22.79 -2.84 9.45
CA ASN A 185 21.68 -2.02 8.99
C ASN A 185 21.63 -1.86 7.47
N ARG A 186 22.76 -1.75 6.81
CA ARG A 186 22.87 -1.67 5.35
C ARG A 186 22.38 -2.97 4.68
N GLY A 187 22.69 -4.13 5.28
CA GLY A 187 22.17 -5.44 4.85
C GLY A 187 20.66 -5.54 5.04
N VAL A 188 20.12 -5.03 6.17
CA VAL A 188 18.66 -4.96 6.42
C VAL A 188 17.97 -4.12 5.35
N LEU A 189 18.47 -2.90 5.08
CA LEU A 189 17.88 -2.02 4.06
C LEU A 189 17.98 -2.65 2.66
N SER A 190 19.11 -3.27 2.32
CA SER A 190 19.27 -3.96 1.02
C SER A 190 18.27 -5.10 0.84
N ALA A 191 18.04 -5.90 1.87
CA ALA A 191 17.04 -6.95 1.86
C ALA A 191 15.63 -6.38 1.68
N TRP A 192 15.26 -5.33 2.43
CA TRP A 192 13.98 -4.63 2.31
C TRP A 192 13.75 -4.07 0.90
N MET A 193 14.77 -3.44 0.30
CA MET A 193 14.68 -2.93 -1.07
C MET A 193 14.41 -4.04 -2.09
N MET A 194 14.98 -5.23 -1.91
CA MET A 194 14.68 -6.38 -2.77
C MET A 194 13.28 -6.95 -2.52
N MET A 195 12.79 -6.96 -1.28
CA MET A 195 11.39 -7.29 -0.96
C MET A 195 10.43 -6.33 -1.67
N LYS A 196 10.70 -5.04 -1.63
CA LYS A 196 9.91 -4.00 -2.34
C LYS A 196 9.92 -4.19 -3.86
N ARG A 197 10.97 -4.76 -4.42
CA ARG A 197 11.04 -5.17 -5.84
C ARG A 197 10.25 -6.43 -6.15
N GLY A 198 9.64 -7.05 -5.15
CA GLY A 198 8.82 -8.24 -5.28
C GLY A 198 9.60 -9.56 -5.18
N CYS A 199 10.85 -9.53 -4.77
CA CYS A 199 11.62 -10.75 -4.53
C CYS A 199 11.25 -11.36 -3.17
N ARG A 200 11.08 -12.68 -3.11
CA ARG A 200 11.08 -13.39 -1.84
C ARG A 200 12.51 -13.51 -1.34
N VAL A 201 12.74 -13.02 -0.13
CA VAL A 201 14.09 -12.96 0.45
C VAL A 201 14.27 -14.09 1.46
N TYR A 202 15.34 -14.84 1.28
CA TYR A 202 15.89 -15.73 2.30
C TYR A 202 17.09 -15.02 2.92
N VAL A 203 17.22 -15.11 4.24
CA VAL A 203 18.25 -14.34 4.94
C VAL A 203 19.37 -15.24 5.48
N THR A 204 20.59 -14.75 5.41
CA THR A 204 21.75 -15.25 6.15
C THR A 204 22.35 -14.11 6.96
N GLY A 205 23.11 -14.43 8.01
CA GLY A 205 23.74 -13.40 8.84
C GLY A 205 23.15 -13.31 10.24
N LYS A 206 23.57 -12.28 11.00
CA LYS A 206 23.32 -12.17 12.44
C LYS A 206 22.61 -10.87 12.86
N ALA A 207 22.30 -9.97 11.92
CA ALA A 207 21.60 -8.73 12.25
C ALA A 207 20.15 -8.99 12.72
N ASP A 208 19.59 -8.04 13.43
CA ASP A 208 18.18 -8.06 13.80
C ASP A 208 17.28 -7.99 12.57
N MET A 209 16.38 -8.94 12.45
CA MET A 209 15.44 -9.06 11.33
C MET A 209 14.03 -8.61 11.68
N THR A 210 13.82 -8.02 12.85
CA THR A 210 12.50 -7.60 13.33
C THR A 210 11.82 -6.67 12.34
N LEU A 211 12.55 -5.71 11.79
CA LEU A 211 12.03 -4.79 10.77
C LEU A 211 11.56 -5.56 9.51
N LEU A 212 12.35 -6.48 9.01
CA LEU A 212 12.00 -7.25 7.79
C LEU A 212 10.79 -8.16 8.03
N LYS A 213 10.67 -8.76 9.21
CA LYS A 213 9.51 -9.60 9.59
C LYS A 213 8.22 -8.81 9.68
N ARG A 214 8.29 -7.51 9.96
CA ARG A 214 7.14 -6.62 9.94
C ARG A 214 6.48 -6.55 8.55
N TYR A 215 7.27 -6.74 7.48
CA TYR A 215 6.82 -6.71 6.08
C TYR A 215 6.64 -8.10 5.45
N ASP A 216 7.31 -9.11 5.97
CA ASP A 216 7.14 -10.51 5.59
C ASP A 216 7.09 -11.41 6.83
N PRO A 217 5.89 -11.74 7.32
CA PRO A 217 5.73 -12.64 8.48
C PRO A 217 6.37 -14.03 8.27
N ASN A 218 6.52 -14.43 7.01
CA ASN A 218 7.10 -15.71 6.62
C ASN A 218 8.61 -15.63 6.34
N LEU A 219 9.25 -14.49 6.66
CA LEU A 219 10.69 -14.32 6.51
C LEU A 219 11.45 -15.33 7.34
N ARG A 220 12.35 -16.05 6.70
CA ARG A 220 13.16 -17.08 7.36
C ARG A 220 14.60 -17.08 6.90
N GLY A 221 15.46 -17.62 7.75
CA GLY A 221 16.84 -17.91 7.39
C GLY A 221 16.95 -19.03 6.37
N VAL A 222 18.07 -19.06 5.67
CA VAL A 222 18.41 -20.19 4.78
C VAL A 222 18.63 -21.44 5.63
N SER A 223 17.99 -22.54 5.24
CA SER A 223 18.12 -23.86 5.84
C SER A 223 18.67 -24.85 4.83
N ALA A 224 19.36 -25.90 5.30
CA ALA A 224 19.82 -26.99 4.46
C ALA A 224 18.69 -27.79 3.74
N LYS A 225 17.44 -27.59 4.21
CA LYS A 225 16.24 -28.19 3.62
C LYS A 225 15.58 -27.31 2.55
N ASP A 226 16.07 -26.08 2.37
CA ASP A 226 15.46 -25.16 1.41
C ASP A 226 15.85 -25.55 -0.02
N ASP A 227 14.83 -25.62 -0.87
CA ASP A 227 15.05 -25.64 -2.31
C ASP A 227 15.52 -24.26 -2.78
N LEU A 228 16.82 -24.16 -2.99
CA LEU A 228 17.49 -22.96 -3.50
C LEU A 228 17.55 -22.94 -5.04
N SER A 229 16.89 -23.90 -5.72
CA SER A 229 16.74 -23.84 -7.17
C SER A 229 15.96 -22.58 -7.56
N GLY A 230 16.38 -21.93 -8.64
CA GLY A 230 15.75 -20.68 -9.11
C GLY A 230 16.04 -19.44 -8.24
N ILE A 231 17.09 -19.49 -7.41
CA ILE A 231 17.64 -18.28 -6.79
C ILE A 231 18.19 -17.37 -7.91
N LEU A 232 17.72 -16.13 -7.96
CA LEU A 232 18.15 -15.14 -8.95
C LEU A 232 19.53 -14.56 -8.64
N GLY A 233 19.91 -14.54 -7.35
CA GLY A 233 21.20 -14.03 -6.91
C GLY A 233 21.29 -13.79 -5.42
N LYS A 234 22.46 -13.29 -5.03
CA LYS A 234 22.76 -12.86 -3.65
C LYS A 234 22.55 -11.34 -3.51
N VAL A 235 22.25 -10.90 -2.31
CA VAL A 235 22.07 -9.47 -1.96
C VAL A 235 23.05 -9.12 -0.86
N LEU A 236 23.90 -8.14 -1.11
CA LEU A 236 24.88 -7.64 -0.14
C LEU A 236 24.63 -6.17 0.16
N GLY A 237 24.61 -5.85 1.45
CA GLY A 237 24.56 -4.47 1.94
C GLY A 237 25.95 -3.95 2.18
N ILE A 238 26.61 -3.44 1.13
CA ILE A 238 27.94 -2.85 1.18
C ILE A 238 27.93 -1.44 0.62
N SER A 239 28.91 -0.64 1.00
CA SER A 239 29.20 0.69 0.44
C SER A 239 30.09 0.56 -0.80
N VAL A 240 30.23 1.65 -1.55
CA VAL A 240 31.13 1.69 -2.72
C VAL A 240 32.60 1.42 -2.34
N ASN A 241 33.00 1.79 -1.12
CA ASN A 241 34.39 1.58 -0.64
C ASN A 241 34.68 0.10 -0.29
N GLU A 242 33.63 -0.72 -0.12
CA GLU A 242 33.74 -2.14 0.18
C GLU A 242 33.58 -3.01 -1.08
N LEU A 243 33.37 -2.38 -2.25
CA LEU A 243 33.37 -3.07 -3.53
C LEU A 243 34.80 -3.53 -3.85
N ASP A 244 35.10 -4.80 -3.54
CA ASP A 244 36.32 -5.40 -4.03
C ASP A 244 36.28 -5.51 -5.55
N THR A 245 37.44 -5.34 -6.17
CA THR A 245 37.63 -5.62 -7.60
C THR A 245 37.22 -7.07 -7.86
N PRO A 246 36.47 -7.39 -8.90
CA PRO A 246 35.90 -8.71 -9.11
C PRO A 246 36.98 -9.76 -9.27
N GLY A 247 37.26 -10.47 -8.18
CA GLY A 247 38.27 -11.53 -8.12
C GLY A 247 37.71 -12.95 -8.15
N THR A 248 36.43 -13.11 -7.83
CA THR A 248 35.74 -14.41 -7.87
C THR A 248 34.44 -14.27 -8.60
N LEU A 249 34.32 -14.94 -9.74
CA LEU A 249 33.05 -15.14 -10.43
C LEU A 249 32.14 -15.97 -9.50
N ASP A 250 31.28 -15.28 -8.75
CA ASP A 250 30.15 -15.94 -8.10
C ASP A 250 29.31 -16.63 -9.19
N THR A 251 28.90 -17.86 -8.91
CA THR A 251 28.08 -18.64 -9.85
C THR A 251 26.68 -18.07 -10.05
N VAL A 252 26.29 -17.07 -9.23
CA VAL A 252 25.02 -16.36 -9.29
C VAL A 252 25.24 -14.84 -9.22
N PRO A 253 24.38 -14.02 -9.86
CA PRO A 253 24.46 -12.56 -9.78
C PRO A 253 24.48 -12.05 -8.35
N VAL A 254 25.19 -10.94 -8.11
CA VAL A 254 25.20 -10.24 -6.82
C VAL A 254 24.58 -8.86 -7.00
N PHE A 255 23.62 -8.54 -6.14
CA PHE A 255 22.92 -7.26 -6.10
C PHE A 255 23.44 -6.42 -4.93
N TYR A 256 23.65 -5.14 -5.19
CA TYR A 256 24.14 -4.16 -4.23
C TYR A 256 23.17 -2.97 -4.12
N PRO A 257 21.95 -3.13 -3.56
CA PRO A 257 20.92 -2.09 -3.63
C PRO A 257 21.30 -0.77 -2.97
N THR A 258 22.16 -0.81 -1.95
CA THR A 258 22.57 0.35 -1.14
C THR A 258 23.97 0.86 -1.45
N VAL A 259 24.64 0.37 -2.50
CA VAL A 259 26.07 0.66 -2.78
C VAL A 259 26.37 2.16 -2.89
N GLY A 260 25.48 2.93 -3.50
CA GLY A 260 25.62 4.39 -3.67
C GLY A 260 25.15 5.24 -2.50
N MET A 261 24.69 4.62 -1.40
CA MET A 261 24.17 5.34 -0.22
C MET A 261 25.29 5.55 0.83
N THR A 262 25.31 6.73 1.44
CA THR A 262 26.11 6.96 2.67
C THR A 262 25.45 6.25 3.87
N ASP A 263 26.20 6.07 4.97
CA ASP A 263 25.64 5.48 6.19
C ASP A 263 24.50 6.33 6.76
N ALA A 264 24.64 7.65 6.73
CA ALA A 264 23.57 8.57 7.14
C ALA A 264 22.29 8.41 6.31
N GLN A 265 22.42 8.18 5.01
CA GLN A 265 21.26 7.91 4.13
C GLN A 265 20.62 6.54 4.42
N VAL A 266 21.42 5.55 4.79
CA VAL A 266 20.90 4.22 5.21
C VAL A 266 20.11 4.35 6.50
N GLU A 267 20.64 5.04 7.52
CA GLU A 267 19.95 5.26 8.81
C GLU A 267 18.66 6.08 8.62
N ASP A 268 18.72 7.18 7.84
CA ASP A 268 17.53 7.97 7.51
C ASP A 268 16.45 7.13 6.80
N ALA A 269 16.85 6.28 5.85
CA ALA A 269 15.91 5.40 5.16
C ALA A 269 15.27 4.38 6.11
N LEU A 270 16.06 3.76 6.99
CA LEU A 270 15.55 2.79 7.98
C LEU A 270 14.63 3.44 9.01
N SER A 271 14.89 4.67 9.42
CA SER A 271 14.06 5.39 10.40
C SER A 271 12.65 5.71 9.88
N LYS A 272 12.42 5.65 8.57
CA LYS A 272 11.15 5.91 7.88
C LYS A 272 10.34 4.64 7.59
N LEU A 273 10.86 3.47 7.95
CA LEU A 273 10.23 2.17 7.75
C LEU A 273 9.57 1.66 9.03
#